data_2db30ecfd7390b3083fad056ed67a5a7
#
_entry.id   2db30ecfd7390b3083fad056ed67a5a7
#
_cell.length_a   1.000
_cell.length_b   1.000
_cell.length_c   1.000
_cell.angle_alpha   90.00
_cell.angle_beta   90.00
_cell.angle_gamma   90.00
#
_symmetry.space_group_name_H-M   'P 1'
#
loop_
_entity.id
_entity.type
_entity.pdbx_description
1 polymer ?
#
loop_
_entity_poly.entity_id
_entity_poly.type
_entity_poly.pdbx_seq_one_letter_code
_entity_poly.pdbx_strand_id
1 'polypeptide(L)'
;MKPSLCAALLWLIAGQATAQGFAGLGTEAAGFSIPQSPAIFDFPADHGPHPGYRIEWWYLTASLTGPDGTDYGAQWTLFRSALAPHDAQGWDGAQLWMAHAGLTTPDRHFSAERLARGGIGQAGVTAEPFAAWIDDWAMTSTAHAGADALDALRVTARGDGFAHDLALTTTGPLIFHGQAGYSVKSAQGQASYYYSQPFYSLSGTITLNDGVIPVTGTAWLDREWSSQPLSETQDGWDWVSLQFDDGARLMGFTLRDRAAPSFTAATWIAPDGQSQSYRDGALSMTPLAQSRVAGRDVPTTWRIELPDRALDVTASAINPHSWMDVSVPYWEGPVRVTGTHPGRGYLEMTGYE
;
A
#
# COMPACT_ATOMS: atom_id res chain seq x y z
N MET A 1 -38.76 -33.08 -51.98
CA MET A 1 -37.99 -31.88 -51.71
C MET A 1 -37.70 -31.83 -50.20
N LYS A 2 -36.46 -32.11 -49.80
CA LYS A 2 -36.04 -32.02 -48.39
C LYS A 2 -35.13 -30.80 -48.26
N PRO A 3 -35.36 -29.90 -47.29
CA PRO A 3 -34.39 -28.84 -47.04
C PRO A 3 -33.29 -29.35 -46.13
N SER A 4 -32.04 -29.18 -46.53
CA SER A 4 -30.85 -29.46 -45.76
C SER A 4 -30.64 -28.36 -44.72
N LEU A 5 -30.59 -28.74 -43.44
CA LEU A 5 -30.15 -27.88 -42.34
C LEU A 5 -28.65 -27.80 -42.33
N CYS A 6 -28.04 -26.65 -42.68
CA CYS A 6 -26.65 -26.34 -42.37
C CYS A 6 -26.57 -25.87 -40.91
N ALA A 7 -26.05 -26.71 -40.03
CA ALA A 7 -25.70 -26.34 -38.70
C ALA A 7 -24.32 -25.67 -38.73
N ALA A 8 -24.27 -24.35 -38.55
CA ALA A 8 -23.03 -23.60 -38.35
C ALA A 8 -22.57 -23.80 -36.90
N LEU A 9 -21.49 -24.55 -36.70
CA LEU A 9 -20.77 -24.68 -35.45
C LEU A 9 -20.00 -23.37 -35.21
N LEU A 10 -20.53 -22.49 -34.37
CA LEU A 10 -19.75 -21.39 -33.78
C LEU A 10 -18.81 -21.97 -32.74
N TRP A 11 -17.54 -22.08 -33.09
CA TRP A 11 -16.45 -22.25 -32.12
C TRP A 11 -16.27 -20.95 -31.34
N LEU A 12 -16.78 -20.87 -30.12
CA LEU A 12 -16.34 -19.91 -29.14
C LEU A 12 -14.89 -20.21 -28.78
N ILE A 13 -13.96 -19.46 -29.36
CA ILE A 13 -12.59 -19.39 -28.86
C ILE A 13 -12.69 -18.61 -27.55
N ALA A 14 -12.87 -19.31 -26.44
CA ALA A 14 -12.58 -18.78 -25.12
C ALA A 14 -11.06 -18.57 -25.10
N GLY A 15 -10.61 -17.35 -25.40
CA GLY A 15 -9.25 -16.94 -25.11
C GLY A 15 -9.04 -17.14 -23.63
N GLN A 16 -8.11 -18.00 -23.27
CA GLN A 16 -7.63 -18.10 -21.89
C GLN A 16 -7.02 -16.74 -21.57
N ALA A 17 -7.68 -15.96 -20.72
CA ALA A 17 -7.06 -14.82 -20.06
C ALA A 17 -5.93 -15.43 -19.21
N THR A 18 -4.70 -15.36 -19.69
CA THR A 18 -3.53 -15.69 -18.87
C THR A 18 -3.52 -14.70 -17.71
N ALA A 19 -3.49 -15.22 -16.50
CA ALA A 19 -3.35 -14.40 -15.31
C ALA A 19 -2.05 -13.59 -15.44
N GLN A 20 -2.18 -12.27 -15.52
CA GLN A 20 -1.06 -11.33 -15.73
C GLN A 20 -0.59 -10.73 -14.40
N GLY A 21 -0.42 -11.57 -13.38
CA GLY A 21 -0.14 -11.15 -12.02
C GLY A 21 -1.38 -10.61 -11.30
N PHE A 22 -1.24 -10.31 -10.00
CA PHE A 22 -2.32 -9.72 -9.20
C PHE A 22 -2.75 -8.37 -9.79
N ALA A 23 -4.05 -8.15 -9.94
CA ALA A 23 -4.67 -6.91 -10.42
C ALA A 23 -4.08 -6.38 -11.75
N GLY A 24 -3.50 -7.23 -12.58
CA GLY A 24 -2.85 -6.83 -13.84
C GLY A 24 -1.52 -6.09 -13.68
N LEU A 25 -0.93 -6.06 -12.49
CA LEU A 25 0.34 -5.39 -12.22
C LEU A 25 1.54 -6.06 -12.90
N GLY A 26 1.44 -7.33 -13.29
CA GLY A 26 2.42 -8.05 -14.09
C GLY A 26 2.30 -7.85 -15.60
N THR A 27 1.34 -7.06 -16.08
CA THR A 27 1.14 -6.80 -17.52
C THR A 27 2.28 -5.94 -18.07
N GLU A 28 2.73 -6.24 -19.31
CA GLU A 28 3.69 -5.40 -20.02
C GLU A 28 3.19 -3.95 -20.14
N ALA A 29 4.13 -3.02 -19.95
CA ALA A 29 3.85 -1.59 -19.94
C ALA A 29 4.49 -0.89 -21.14
N ALA A 30 4.26 -1.40 -22.34
CA ALA A 30 4.80 -0.85 -23.58
C ALA A 30 4.48 0.65 -23.72
N GLY A 31 5.50 1.45 -23.98
CA GLY A 31 5.41 2.91 -24.12
C GLY A 31 5.49 3.70 -22.82
N PHE A 32 5.38 3.07 -21.66
CA PHE A 32 5.60 3.72 -20.36
C PHE A 32 7.08 3.75 -19.96
N SER A 33 7.44 4.71 -19.12
CA SER A 33 8.76 4.75 -18.48
C SER A 33 8.95 3.56 -17.55
N ILE A 34 10.18 3.05 -17.49
CA ILE A 34 10.56 1.95 -16.59
C ILE A 34 11.56 2.50 -15.58
N PRO A 35 11.43 2.18 -14.27
CA PRO A 35 12.40 2.58 -13.27
C PRO A 35 13.83 2.16 -13.65
N GLN A 36 14.77 3.07 -13.46
CA GLN A 36 16.19 2.88 -13.79
C GLN A 36 17.05 3.04 -12.53
N SER A 37 18.14 2.28 -12.46
CA SER A 37 19.16 2.47 -11.43
C SER A 37 20.34 3.26 -12.01
N PRO A 38 20.90 4.25 -11.27
CA PRO A 38 20.47 4.67 -9.92
C PRO A 38 19.17 5.46 -9.94
N ALA A 39 18.38 5.36 -8.86
CA ALA A 39 17.24 6.24 -8.66
C ALA A 39 17.73 7.67 -8.38
N ILE A 40 17.05 8.65 -8.96
CA ILE A 40 17.29 10.07 -8.69
C ILE A 40 15.93 10.68 -8.36
N PHE A 41 15.87 11.37 -7.22
CA PHE A 41 14.66 12.03 -6.74
C PHE A 41 14.84 13.56 -6.77
N ASP A 42 13.78 14.25 -7.13
CA ASP A 42 13.70 15.73 -7.17
C ASP A 42 12.51 16.19 -6.31
N PHE A 43 12.77 16.65 -5.09
CA PHE A 43 11.74 17.14 -4.20
C PHE A 43 11.57 18.67 -4.30
N PRO A 44 10.32 19.19 -4.25
CA PRO A 44 9.07 18.48 -3.93
C PRO A 44 8.39 17.76 -5.11
N ALA A 45 8.94 17.80 -6.33
CA ALA A 45 8.27 17.31 -7.54
C ALA A 45 7.87 15.84 -7.40
N ASP A 46 8.73 14.97 -6.82
CA ASP A 46 8.48 13.54 -6.68
C ASP A 46 7.48 13.17 -5.55
N HIS A 47 6.95 14.16 -4.80
CA HIS A 47 5.74 13.96 -4.01
C HIS A 47 4.47 13.94 -4.88
N GLY A 48 4.55 14.52 -6.05
CA GLY A 48 3.48 14.62 -7.05
C GLY A 48 3.31 13.37 -7.92
N PRO A 49 2.50 13.47 -8.99
CA PRO A 49 2.21 12.37 -9.88
C PRO A 49 3.27 12.22 -10.98
N HIS A 50 3.48 10.98 -11.42
CA HIS A 50 4.43 10.60 -12.49
C HIS A 50 3.69 10.01 -13.70
N PRO A 51 3.03 10.81 -14.54
CA PRO A 51 2.14 10.31 -15.61
C PRO A 51 2.85 9.48 -16.68
N GLY A 52 4.17 9.55 -16.77
CA GLY A 52 4.98 8.67 -17.63
C GLY A 52 5.07 7.22 -17.16
N TYR A 53 4.71 6.96 -15.90
CA TYR A 53 4.64 5.61 -15.31
C TYR A 53 3.20 5.12 -15.27
N ARG A 54 3.01 3.79 -15.39
CA ARG A 54 1.69 3.19 -15.51
C ARG A 54 0.91 3.19 -14.19
N ILE A 55 1.58 2.99 -13.04
CA ILE A 55 0.94 2.90 -11.73
C ILE A 55 1.77 3.61 -10.67
N GLU A 56 1.08 4.24 -9.74
CA GLU A 56 1.66 4.77 -8.51
C GLU A 56 0.63 4.87 -7.40
N TRP A 57 1.11 4.99 -6.16
CA TRP A 57 0.27 5.15 -4.98
C TRP A 57 0.88 6.04 -3.89
N TRP A 58 -0.03 6.65 -3.15
CA TRP A 58 0.17 7.35 -1.89
C TRP A 58 -0.56 6.53 -0.84
N TYR A 59 0.18 5.78 -0.04
CA TYR A 59 -0.35 4.76 0.85
C TYR A 59 0.01 5.08 2.29
N LEU A 60 -0.99 5.30 3.15
CA LEU A 60 -0.80 5.64 4.55
C LEU A 60 -1.49 4.61 5.44
N THR A 61 -0.74 4.09 6.40
CA THR A 61 -1.24 3.24 7.48
C THR A 61 -0.97 3.89 8.82
N ALA A 62 -1.89 3.71 9.76
CA ALA A 62 -1.80 4.29 11.10
C ALA A 62 -2.20 3.29 12.18
N SER A 63 -1.33 3.13 13.15
CA SER A 63 -1.61 2.41 14.40
C SER A 63 -2.06 3.42 15.44
N LEU A 64 -3.30 3.30 15.91
CA LEU A 64 -3.99 4.27 16.75
C LEU A 64 -4.28 3.69 18.13
N THR A 65 -4.37 4.59 19.13
CA THR A 65 -4.78 4.22 20.49
C THR A 65 -5.82 5.23 20.99
N GLY A 66 -6.93 4.73 21.48
CA GLY A 66 -7.99 5.52 22.11
C GLY A 66 -7.69 5.87 23.57
N PRO A 67 -8.54 6.70 24.22
CA PRO A 67 -8.32 7.16 25.59
C PRO A 67 -8.35 6.04 26.63
N ASP A 68 -9.02 4.95 26.32
CA ASP A 68 -9.15 3.76 27.17
C ASP A 68 -8.05 2.71 26.92
N GLY A 69 -7.10 3.02 26.04
CA GLY A 69 -6.04 2.11 25.64
C GLY A 69 -6.43 1.11 24.54
N THR A 70 -7.63 1.23 23.96
CA THR A 70 -8.06 0.39 22.84
C THR A 70 -7.22 0.68 21.60
N ASP A 71 -6.71 -0.37 20.98
CA ASP A 71 -5.96 -0.27 19.71
C ASP A 71 -6.93 -0.22 18.53
N TYR A 72 -6.63 0.67 17.57
CA TYR A 72 -7.32 0.80 16.29
C TYR A 72 -6.29 0.87 15.15
N GLY A 73 -6.76 0.68 13.92
CA GLY A 73 -5.98 0.94 12.71
C GLY A 73 -6.75 1.80 11.73
N ALA A 74 -6.06 2.70 11.05
CA ALA A 74 -6.61 3.43 9.91
C ALA A 74 -5.70 3.27 8.69
N GLN A 75 -6.33 3.25 7.53
CA GLN A 75 -5.64 3.20 6.24
C GLN A 75 -6.27 4.23 5.30
N TRP A 76 -5.43 4.84 4.48
CA TRP A 76 -5.81 5.72 3.40
C TRP A 76 -4.86 5.51 2.22
N THR A 77 -5.40 5.17 1.06
CA THR A 77 -4.59 4.97 -0.15
C THR A 77 -5.24 5.67 -1.33
N LEU A 78 -4.42 6.34 -2.13
CA LEU A 78 -4.79 6.82 -3.45
C LEU A 78 -3.90 6.13 -4.48
N PHE A 79 -4.51 5.43 -5.42
CA PHE A 79 -3.87 4.81 -6.55
C PHE A 79 -4.12 5.63 -7.81
N ARG A 80 -3.08 5.77 -8.64
CA ARG A 80 -3.21 6.27 -10.01
C ARG A 80 -2.80 5.15 -10.97
N SER A 81 -3.64 4.91 -11.96
CA SER A 81 -3.36 4.00 -13.08
C SER A 81 -3.47 4.77 -14.39
N ALA A 82 -2.42 4.76 -15.20
CA ALA A 82 -2.41 5.41 -16.49
C ALA A 82 -2.80 4.44 -17.61
N LEU A 83 -3.75 4.85 -18.44
CA LEU A 83 -4.17 4.14 -19.67
C LEU A 83 -3.23 4.46 -20.84
N ALA A 84 -2.50 5.59 -20.75
CA ALA A 84 -1.49 6.00 -21.72
C ALA A 84 -0.39 6.81 -21.01
N PRO A 85 0.85 6.82 -21.53
CA PRO A 85 2.02 7.42 -20.86
C PRO A 85 2.08 8.94 -21.07
N HIS A 86 0.96 9.63 -21.00
CA HIS A 86 0.87 11.08 -21.09
C HIS A 86 -0.28 11.59 -20.23
N ASP A 87 -0.17 12.83 -19.83
CA ASP A 87 -1.25 13.54 -19.18
C ASP A 87 -2.03 14.37 -20.19
N ALA A 88 -3.34 14.38 -20.04
CA ALA A 88 -4.24 15.22 -20.84
C ALA A 88 -5.31 15.79 -19.92
N GLN A 89 -5.75 17.01 -20.23
CA GLN A 89 -6.76 17.71 -19.45
C GLN A 89 -8.18 17.35 -19.89
N GLY A 90 -9.11 17.53 -18.97
CA GLY A 90 -10.52 17.30 -19.24
C GLY A 90 -10.85 15.80 -19.43
N TRP A 91 -11.86 15.56 -20.24
CA TRP A 91 -12.34 14.19 -20.49
C TRP A 91 -11.40 13.32 -21.33
N ASP A 92 -10.38 13.91 -21.95
CA ASP A 92 -9.33 13.18 -22.68
C ASP A 92 -8.23 12.65 -21.77
N GLY A 93 -8.29 12.97 -20.46
CA GLY A 93 -7.35 12.50 -19.45
C GLY A 93 -7.28 10.96 -19.43
N ALA A 94 -6.05 10.44 -19.56
CA ALA A 94 -5.77 9.00 -19.58
C ALA A 94 -5.46 8.43 -18.19
N GLN A 95 -5.79 9.15 -17.13
CA GLN A 95 -5.51 8.75 -15.76
C GLN A 95 -6.78 8.23 -15.08
N LEU A 96 -6.66 7.11 -14.40
CA LEU A 96 -7.69 6.56 -13.52
C LEU A 96 -7.20 6.67 -12.07
N TRP A 97 -8.12 7.04 -11.20
CA TRP A 97 -7.87 7.17 -9.78
C TRP A 97 -8.79 6.23 -9.01
N MET A 98 -8.22 5.55 -8.05
CA MET A 98 -8.93 4.69 -7.12
C MET A 98 -8.40 5.01 -5.73
N ALA A 99 -9.29 5.10 -4.75
CA ALA A 99 -8.86 5.25 -3.38
C ALA A 99 -9.58 4.26 -2.47
N HIS A 100 -8.84 3.78 -1.49
CA HIS A 100 -9.36 2.95 -0.42
C HIS A 100 -9.16 3.64 0.91
N ALA A 101 -10.13 3.48 1.80
CA ALA A 101 -10.01 3.86 3.20
C ALA A 101 -10.52 2.74 4.08
N GLY A 102 -9.75 2.42 5.12
CA GLY A 102 -10.09 1.41 6.10
C GLY A 102 -10.06 1.96 7.52
N LEU A 103 -10.91 1.43 8.38
CA LEU A 103 -10.83 1.63 9.83
C LEU A 103 -11.06 0.29 10.52
N THR A 104 -10.09 -0.12 11.33
CA THR A 104 -10.10 -1.39 12.06
C THR A 104 -10.25 -1.12 13.55
N THR A 105 -11.21 -1.78 14.18
CA THR A 105 -11.35 -1.91 15.63
C THR A 105 -11.07 -3.35 16.03
N PRO A 106 -10.91 -3.68 17.32
CA PRO A 106 -10.75 -5.08 17.75
C PRO A 106 -11.86 -6.02 17.25
N ASP A 107 -13.09 -5.51 17.10
CA ASP A 107 -14.27 -6.32 16.79
C ASP A 107 -14.82 -6.11 15.38
N ARG A 108 -14.50 -5.00 14.72
CA ARG A 108 -15.05 -4.63 13.40
C ARG A 108 -13.97 -4.08 12.48
N HIS A 109 -14.16 -4.30 11.19
CA HIS A 109 -13.42 -3.65 10.13
C HIS A 109 -14.38 -2.94 9.18
N PHE A 110 -14.04 -1.73 8.80
CA PHE A 110 -14.78 -0.92 7.84
C PHE A 110 -13.89 -0.63 6.66
N SER A 111 -14.44 -0.70 5.46
CA SER A 111 -13.76 -0.33 4.22
C SER A 111 -14.65 0.53 3.34
N ALA A 112 -14.04 1.39 2.56
CA ALA A 112 -14.72 2.18 1.54
C ALA A 112 -13.78 2.40 0.34
N GLU A 113 -14.40 2.56 -0.83
CA GLU A 113 -13.72 2.80 -2.11
C GLU A 113 -14.26 4.05 -2.78
N ARG A 114 -13.40 4.74 -3.53
CA ARG A 114 -13.73 5.81 -4.46
C ARG A 114 -13.04 5.56 -5.80
N LEU A 115 -13.76 5.84 -6.89
CA LEU A 115 -13.24 5.73 -8.24
C LEU A 115 -13.46 7.05 -8.98
N ALA A 116 -12.46 7.53 -9.68
CA ALA A 116 -12.56 8.75 -10.46
C ALA A 116 -11.76 8.68 -11.75
N ARG A 117 -12.20 9.43 -12.75
CA ARG A 117 -11.41 9.72 -13.94
C ARG A 117 -10.56 10.97 -13.69
N GLY A 118 -9.31 10.95 -14.15
CA GLY A 118 -8.44 12.13 -14.12
C GLY A 118 -8.86 13.24 -15.07
N GLY A 119 -8.28 14.42 -14.91
CA GLY A 119 -8.42 15.56 -15.81
C GLY A 119 -9.62 16.47 -15.54
N ILE A 120 -10.56 16.11 -14.68
CA ILE A 120 -11.78 16.88 -14.39
C ILE A 120 -11.83 17.45 -12.96
N GLY A 121 -10.76 17.27 -12.17
CA GLY A 121 -10.65 17.82 -10.82
C GLY A 121 -11.29 16.98 -9.69
N GLN A 122 -11.95 15.86 -10.00
CA GLN A 122 -12.56 14.98 -9.01
C GLN A 122 -11.51 14.27 -8.17
N ALA A 123 -10.37 13.89 -8.78
CA ALA A 123 -9.23 13.31 -8.10
C ALA A 123 -7.92 13.84 -8.70
N GLY A 124 -6.87 13.80 -7.92
CA GLY A 124 -5.56 14.23 -8.37
C GLY A 124 -4.54 14.32 -7.25
N VAL A 125 -3.32 14.68 -7.65
CA VAL A 125 -2.25 15.05 -6.73
C VAL A 125 -1.52 16.27 -7.25
N THR A 126 -1.17 17.18 -6.35
CA THR A 126 -0.23 18.29 -6.58
C THR A 126 0.99 18.13 -5.67
N ALA A 127 2.17 18.48 -6.17
CA ALA A 127 3.39 18.41 -5.36
C ALA A 127 3.55 19.66 -4.46
N GLU A 128 3.16 20.84 -4.97
CA GLU A 128 3.36 22.11 -4.27
C GLU A 128 2.17 23.07 -4.53
N PRO A 129 1.38 23.39 -3.49
CA PRO A 129 1.35 22.71 -2.18
C PRO A 129 0.94 21.25 -2.34
N PHE A 130 1.50 20.36 -1.50
CA PHE A 130 1.15 18.96 -1.58
C PHE A 130 -0.32 18.74 -1.18
N ALA A 131 -1.03 18.09 -2.07
CA ALA A 131 -2.38 17.59 -1.84
C ALA A 131 -2.63 16.37 -2.71
N ALA A 132 -3.17 15.32 -2.12
CA ALA A 132 -3.69 14.14 -2.80
C ALA A 132 -5.17 14.00 -2.42
N TRP A 133 -6.06 13.88 -3.40
CA TRP A 133 -7.51 13.87 -3.12
C TRP A 133 -8.30 13.01 -4.10
N ILE A 134 -9.45 12.58 -3.64
CA ILE A 134 -10.54 12.02 -4.44
C ILE A 134 -11.88 12.36 -3.76
N ASP A 135 -12.78 13.01 -4.47
CA ASP A 135 -14.03 13.53 -3.92
C ASP A 135 -13.76 14.41 -2.66
N ASP A 136 -14.25 13.94 -1.50
CA ASP A 136 -14.11 14.58 -0.20
C ASP A 136 -13.03 13.95 0.69
N TRP A 137 -12.27 12.96 0.18
CA TRP A 137 -11.11 12.40 0.87
C TRP A 137 -9.85 13.16 0.48
N ALA A 138 -9.00 13.43 1.46
CA ALA A 138 -7.78 14.18 1.18
C ALA A 138 -6.63 13.81 2.13
N MET A 139 -5.42 13.90 1.57
CA MET A 139 -4.16 14.00 2.30
C MET A 139 -3.49 15.29 1.86
N THR A 140 -3.39 16.27 2.76
CA THR A 140 -2.90 17.61 2.42
C THR A 140 -1.77 18.02 3.35
N SER A 141 -0.78 18.71 2.79
CA SER A 141 0.29 19.30 3.60
C SER A 141 -0.26 20.42 4.49
N THR A 142 0.16 20.39 5.74
CA THR A 142 0.01 21.46 6.72
C THR A 142 1.36 21.97 7.22
N ALA A 143 2.45 21.58 6.54
CA ALA A 143 3.80 21.98 6.85
C ALA A 143 3.98 23.50 6.71
N HIS A 144 4.85 24.06 7.54
CA HIS A 144 5.18 25.49 7.45
C HIS A 144 6.04 25.78 6.21
N ALA A 145 6.04 27.03 5.77
CA ALA A 145 6.85 27.44 4.63
C ALA A 145 8.34 27.13 4.83
N GLY A 146 8.95 26.47 3.84
CA GLY A 146 10.36 26.04 3.85
C GLY A 146 10.64 24.69 4.47
N ALA A 147 9.64 24.00 5.03
CA ALA A 147 9.73 22.60 5.43
C ALA A 147 9.38 21.68 4.24
N ASP A 148 9.76 20.39 4.35
CA ASP A 148 9.29 19.39 3.40
C ASP A 148 7.75 19.28 3.47
N ALA A 149 7.12 19.11 2.32
CA ALA A 149 5.66 19.06 2.24
C ALA A 149 5.05 17.88 3.03
N LEU A 150 5.81 16.82 3.24
CA LEU A 150 5.40 15.65 4.03
C LEU A 150 5.75 15.76 5.52
N ASP A 151 6.37 16.84 5.99
CA ASP A 151 6.68 17.00 7.43
C ASP A 151 5.43 17.13 8.31
N ALA A 152 4.36 17.67 7.74
CA ALA A 152 3.08 17.74 8.44
C ALA A 152 1.91 17.55 7.45
N LEU A 153 1.01 16.64 7.80
CA LEU A 153 -0.13 16.27 6.96
C LEU A 153 -1.43 16.31 7.75
N ARG A 154 -2.54 16.59 7.06
CA ARG A 154 -3.88 16.25 7.50
C ARG A 154 -4.46 15.21 6.54
N VAL A 155 -5.01 14.13 7.10
CA VAL A 155 -5.58 13.01 6.33
C VAL A 155 -7.02 12.79 6.74
N THR A 156 -7.93 12.84 5.77
CA THR A 156 -9.37 12.68 6.01
C THR A 156 -9.96 11.66 5.04
N ALA A 157 -10.79 10.79 5.58
CA ALA A 157 -11.68 9.94 4.78
C ALA A 157 -12.92 9.55 5.58
N ARG A 158 -13.94 9.10 4.85
CA ARG A 158 -15.17 8.57 5.43
C ARG A 158 -15.81 7.51 4.53
N GLY A 159 -16.45 6.56 5.17
CA GLY A 159 -17.26 5.54 4.54
C GLY A 159 -18.55 5.32 5.30
N ASP A 160 -19.24 4.24 4.97
CA ASP A 160 -20.44 3.85 5.72
C ASP A 160 -20.05 3.40 7.13
N GLY A 161 -20.57 4.10 8.13
CA GLY A 161 -20.36 3.79 9.54
C GLY A 161 -19.00 4.21 10.12
N PHE A 162 -18.11 4.86 9.36
CA PHE A 162 -16.83 5.34 9.87
C PHE A 162 -16.35 6.63 9.20
N ALA A 163 -15.48 7.34 9.92
CA ALA A 163 -14.62 8.40 9.37
C ALA A 163 -13.34 8.52 10.18
N HIS A 164 -12.31 9.13 9.61
CA HIS A 164 -11.14 9.58 10.34
C HIS A 164 -10.70 10.97 9.87
N ASP A 165 -10.15 11.74 10.82
CA ASP A 165 -9.53 13.06 10.61
C ASP A 165 -8.27 13.11 11.47
N LEU A 166 -7.12 12.95 10.83
CA LEU A 166 -5.83 12.73 11.47
C LEU A 166 -4.86 13.84 11.09
N ALA A 167 -4.22 14.42 12.09
CA ALA A 167 -3.09 15.33 11.93
C ALA A 167 -1.79 14.60 12.25
N LEU A 168 -0.86 14.64 11.31
CA LEU A 168 0.41 13.92 11.37
C LEU A 168 1.56 14.92 11.35
N THR A 169 2.60 14.66 12.14
CA THR A 169 3.84 15.44 12.10
C THR A 169 5.05 14.53 12.23
N THR A 170 6.13 14.89 11.55
CA THR A 170 7.40 14.17 11.64
C THR A 170 8.58 15.13 11.69
N THR A 171 9.68 14.66 12.25
CA THR A 171 11.01 15.30 12.18
C THR A 171 12.06 14.31 11.66
N GLY A 172 11.62 13.10 11.30
CA GLY A 172 12.49 12.07 10.75
C GLY A 172 12.69 12.22 9.24
N PRO A 173 13.77 11.66 8.69
CA PRO A 173 14.06 11.73 7.26
C PRO A 173 13.13 10.82 6.44
N LEU A 174 13.05 11.09 5.14
CA LEU A 174 12.54 10.13 4.16
C LEU A 174 13.47 8.91 4.09
N ILE A 175 12.90 7.74 3.94
CA ILE A 175 13.61 6.46 3.83
C ILE A 175 13.46 5.93 2.41
N PHE A 176 14.60 5.70 1.74
CA PHE A 176 14.65 5.20 0.38
C PHE A 176 14.91 3.69 0.39
N HIS A 177 13.96 2.91 -0.13
CA HIS A 177 14.02 1.45 -0.12
C HIS A 177 14.88 0.88 -1.24
N GLY A 178 15.43 -0.32 -1.03
CA GLY A 178 16.30 -0.97 -2.01
C GLY A 178 17.63 -0.24 -2.20
N GLN A 179 18.01 0.00 -3.45
CA GLN A 179 19.24 0.73 -3.78
C GLN A 179 18.90 2.22 -3.91
N ALA A 180 18.94 2.96 -2.79
CA ALA A 180 18.64 4.39 -2.72
C ALA A 180 17.29 4.77 -3.40
N GLY A 181 16.25 3.95 -3.18
CA GLY A 181 14.92 4.15 -3.75
C GLY A 181 14.63 3.34 -5.01
N TYR A 182 15.61 2.65 -5.59
CA TYR A 182 15.38 1.64 -6.63
C TYR A 182 15.11 0.28 -5.98
N SER A 183 13.83 -0.09 -5.89
CA SER A 183 13.34 -1.27 -5.19
C SER A 183 13.03 -2.39 -6.18
N VAL A 184 13.91 -3.41 -6.23
CA VAL A 184 13.71 -4.61 -7.05
C VAL A 184 12.59 -5.46 -6.46
N LYS A 185 11.73 -6.00 -7.32
CA LYS A 185 10.52 -6.76 -6.97
C LYS A 185 10.55 -8.22 -7.46
N SER A 186 11.52 -8.60 -8.27
CA SER A 186 11.64 -9.97 -8.77
C SER A 186 13.07 -10.27 -9.21
N ALA A 187 13.37 -11.56 -9.34
CA ALA A 187 14.63 -12.03 -9.91
C ALA A 187 14.81 -11.62 -11.39
N GLN A 188 13.72 -11.29 -12.10
CA GLN A 188 13.74 -10.83 -13.48
C GLN A 188 14.03 -9.33 -13.61
N GLY A 189 14.07 -8.59 -12.49
CA GLY A 189 14.47 -7.19 -12.46
C GLY A 189 13.31 -6.18 -12.53
N GLN A 190 12.04 -6.62 -12.40
CA GLN A 190 10.95 -5.68 -12.18
C GLN A 190 11.28 -4.85 -10.95
N ALA A 191 11.02 -3.55 -11.03
CA ALA A 191 11.38 -2.61 -9.97
C ALA A 191 10.40 -1.45 -9.90
N SER A 192 10.45 -0.74 -8.78
CA SER A 192 9.76 0.54 -8.57
C SER A 192 10.72 1.58 -8.01
N TYR A 193 10.35 2.85 -8.12
CA TYR A 193 10.88 3.88 -7.25
C TYR A 193 10.02 3.89 -5.98
N TYR A 194 10.69 3.81 -4.82
CA TYR A 194 10.00 3.58 -3.55
C TYR A 194 10.70 4.30 -2.40
N TYR A 195 9.97 5.21 -1.76
CA TYR A 195 10.40 5.83 -0.51
C TYR A 195 9.24 5.90 0.49
N SER A 196 9.58 6.05 1.77
CA SER A 196 8.61 6.16 2.86
C SER A 196 8.93 7.32 3.78
N GLN A 197 7.88 7.85 4.45
CA GLN A 197 7.99 8.64 5.67
C GLN A 197 7.43 7.81 6.85
N PRO A 198 8.29 7.11 7.61
CA PRO A 198 7.84 6.16 8.64
C PRO A 198 7.80 6.76 10.05
N PHE A 199 8.06 8.05 10.22
CA PHE A 199 8.29 8.66 11.52
C PHE A 199 7.15 9.53 12.01
N TYR A 200 5.96 9.41 11.47
CA TYR A 200 4.85 10.22 11.92
C TYR A 200 4.40 9.89 13.35
N SER A 201 4.29 10.94 14.15
CA SER A 201 3.40 11.00 15.30
C SER A 201 2.09 11.60 14.85
N LEU A 202 0.99 11.10 15.37
CA LEU A 202 -0.33 11.59 15.00
C LEU A 202 -1.26 11.82 16.20
N SER A 203 -2.20 12.73 15.98
CA SER A 203 -3.38 12.90 16.82
C SER A 203 -4.58 13.22 15.92
N GLY A 204 -5.78 12.96 16.41
CA GLY A 204 -6.99 13.24 15.66
C GLY A 204 -8.21 12.56 16.22
N THR A 205 -9.15 12.26 15.35
CA THR A 205 -10.39 11.58 15.72
C THR A 205 -10.73 10.49 14.74
N ILE A 206 -11.29 9.40 15.24
CA ILE A 206 -12.06 8.46 14.46
C ILE A 206 -13.53 8.63 14.82
N THR A 207 -14.40 8.48 13.84
CA THR A 207 -15.85 8.48 14.06
C THR A 207 -16.38 7.09 13.73
N LEU A 208 -17.11 6.51 14.64
CA LEU A 208 -17.86 5.29 14.48
C LEU A 208 -19.36 5.60 14.67
N ASN A 209 -20.23 4.67 14.32
CA ASN A 209 -21.69 4.87 14.54
C ASN A 209 -22.04 5.32 15.96
N ASP A 210 -21.24 4.91 16.93
CA ASP A 210 -21.45 5.14 18.36
C ASP A 210 -20.84 6.47 18.87
N GLY A 211 -20.16 7.22 18.02
CA GLY A 211 -19.61 8.53 18.37
C GLY A 211 -18.22 8.83 17.86
N VAL A 212 -17.69 9.96 18.30
CA VAL A 212 -16.35 10.45 17.95
C VAL A 212 -15.38 10.05 19.07
N ILE A 213 -14.28 9.42 18.71
CA ILE A 213 -13.24 8.94 19.62
C ILE A 213 -11.95 9.71 19.30
N PRO A 214 -11.39 10.47 20.24
CA PRO A 214 -10.06 11.05 20.07
C PRO A 214 -9.01 9.93 20.08
N VAL A 215 -8.01 10.04 19.18
CA VAL A 215 -6.95 9.04 19.06
C VAL A 215 -5.59 9.71 18.97
N THR A 216 -4.57 8.98 19.41
CA THR A 216 -3.17 9.27 19.17
C THR A 216 -2.47 8.03 18.63
N GLY A 217 -1.30 8.19 18.05
CA GLY A 217 -0.57 7.03 17.54
C GLY A 217 0.59 7.40 16.64
N THR A 218 0.92 6.46 15.78
CA THR A 218 1.99 6.58 14.78
C THR A 218 1.46 6.21 13.41
N ALA A 219 2.09 6.75 12.36
CA ALA A 219 1.74 6.41 11.00
C ALA A 219 2.98 6.20 10.12
N TRP A 220 2.73 5.56 8.99
CA TRP A 220 3.69 5.24 7.96
C TRP A 220 3.08 5.63 6.60
N LEU A 221 3.81 6.42 5.81
CA LEU A 221 3.42 6.78 4.46
C LEU A 221 4.41 6.18 3.46
N ASP A 222 3.88 5.47 2.47
CA ASP A 222 4.62 4.98 1.30
C ASP A 222 4.30 5.79 0.06
N ARG A 223 5.33 6.08 -0.70
CA ARG A 223 5.26 6.58 -2.07
C ARG A 223 5.99 5.61 -2.97
N GLU A 224 5.26 5.09 -3.95
CA GLU A 224 5.84 4.13 -4.87
C GLU A 224 5.24 4.29 -6.26
N TRP A 225 6.07 4.19 -7.31
CA TRP A 225 5.62 4.20 -8.70
C TRP A 225 6.45 3.30 -9.58
N SER A 226 5.78 2.72 -10.57
CA SER A 226 6.36 1.80 -11.54
C SER A 226 5.47 1.68 -12.77
N SER A 227 5.95 0.99 -13.79
CA SER A 227 5.10 0.59 -14.91
C SER A 227 4.80 -0.91 -14.91
N GLN A 228 5.68 -1.70 -14.33
CA GLN A 228 5.50 -3.15 -14.16
C GLN A 228 6.13 -3.57 -12.81
N PRO A 229 5.41 -3.39 -11.69
CA PRO A 229 5.97 -3.70 -10.38
C PRO A 229 6.05 -5.21 -10.09
N LEU A 230 5.28 -6.05 -10.78
CA LEU A 230 5.28 -7.50 -10.60
C LEU A 230 5.70 -8.20 -11.88
N SER A 231 6.21 -9.45 -11.77
CA SER A 231 6.31 -10.39 -12.88
C SER A 231 4.93 -11.01 -13.19
N GLU A 232 4.78 -11.60 -14.36
CA GLU A 232 3.52 -12.27 -14.78
C GLU A 232 3.14 -13.44 -13.87
N THR A 233 4.11 -14.05 -13.19
CA THR A 233 3.93 -15.22 -12.34
C THR A 233 3.74 -14.89 -10.88
N GLN A 234 3.88 -13.63 -10.48
CA GLN A 234 3.65 -13.20 -9.11
C GLN A 234 2.14 -12.98 -8.87
N ASP A 235 1.61 -13.67 -7.89
CA ASP A 235 0.16 -13.73 -7.61
C ASP A 235 -0.28 -12.74 -6.53
N GLY A 236 0.66 -12.04 -5.89
CA GLY A 236 0.38 -11.08 -4.83
C GLY A 236 1.56 -10.90 -3.88
N TRP A 237 1.33 -10.15 -2.83
CA TRP A 237 2.35 -9.87 -1.83
C TRP A 237 1.81 -9.97 -0.41
N ASP A 238 2.75 -10.13 0.52
CA ASP A 238 2.59 -9.95 1.94
C ASP A 238 3.56 -8.86 2.36
N TRP A 239 3.07 -7.71 2.79
CA TRP A 239 3.85 -6.54 3.14
C TRP A 239 3.62 -6.15 4.60
N VAL A 240 4.68 -5.69 5.26
CA VAL A 240 4.62 -5.16 6.62
C VAL A 240 5.36 -3.85 6.77
N SER A 241 4.79 -2.95 7.58
CA SER A 241 5.48 -1.85 8.21
C SER A 241 5.42 -2.02 9.72
N LEU A 242 6.56 -2.25 10.35
CA LEU A 242 6.65 -2.48 11.79
C LEU A 242 7.38 -1.32 12.48
N GLN A 243 6.88 -0.94 13.65
CA GLN A 243 7.45 0.09 14.51
C GLN A 243 7.66 -0.54 15.88
N PHE A 244 8.93 -0.64 16.28
CA PHE A 244 9.30 -1.29 17.53
C PHE A 244 9.38 -0.29 18.68
N ASP A 245 9.19 -0.78 19.90
CA ASP A 245 9.17 0.04 21.12
C ASP A 245 10.52 0.70 21.41
N ASP A 246 11.62 0.17 20.88
CA ASP A 246 12.96 0.75 20.94
C ASP A 246 13.19 1.89 19.93
N GLY A 247 12.19 2.17 19.09
CA GLY A 247 12.24 3.22 18.08
C GLY A 247 12.76 2.76 16.71
N ALA A 248 13.27 1.54 16.57
CA ALA A 248 13.63 0.98 15.26
C ALA A 248 12.36 0.65 14.44
N ARG A 249 12.53 0.48 13.14
CA ARG A 249 11.42 0.17 12.22
C ARG A 249 11.86 -0.84 11.17
N LEU A 250 10.89 -1.55 10.61
CA LEU A 250 11.09 -2.49 9.51
C LEU A 250 10.01 -2.28 8.46
N MET A 251 10.40 -2.09 7.22
CA MET A 251 9.58 -2.41 6.06
C MET A 251 10.03 -3.76 5.53
N GLY A 252 9.10 -4.64 5.21
CA GLY A 252 9.41 -5.93 4.61
C GLY A 252 8.29 -6.41 3.71
N PHE A 253 8.64 -7.17 2.67
CA PHE A 253 7.64 -7.82 1.83
C PHE A 253 8.12 -9.18 1.30
N THR A 254 7.14 -10.02 1.03
CA THR A 254 7.27 -11.24 0.25
C THR A 254 6.36 -11.14 -0.96
N LEU A 255 6.91 -11.24 -2.16
CA LEU A 255 6.15 -11.34 -3.40
C LEU A 255 6.01 -12.82 -3.76
N ARG A 256 4.79 -13.34 -3.66
CA ARG A 256 4.50 -14.76 -3.92
C ARG A 256 4.52 -15.04 -5.41
N ASP A 257 5.18 -16.13 -5.80
CA ASP A 257 5.33 -16.52 -7.20
C ASP A 257 4.91 -17.99 -7.38
N ARG A 258 4.04 -18.28 -8.35
CA ARG A 258 3.57 -19.64 -8.64
C ARG A 258 4.56 -20.48 -9.44
N ALA A 259 5.55 -19.86 -10.07
CA ALA A 259 6.50 -20.50 -10.98
C ALA A 259 7.94 -20.53 -10.42
N ALA A 260 8.22 -19.74 -9.38
CA ALA A 260 9.55 -19.59 -8.78
C ALA A 260 9.45 -19.47 -7.24
N PRO A 261 10.56 -19.54 -6.50
CA PRO A 261 10.57 -19.12 -5.11
C PRO A 261 10.09 -17.67 -4.96
N SER A 262 9.35 -17.40 -3.89
CA SER A 262 8.91 -16.05 -3.55
C SER A 262 10.09 -15.11 -3.40
N PHE A 263 9.94 -13.88 -3.86
CA PHE A 263 10.97 -12.84 -3.76
C PHE A 263 10.75 -12.02 -2.49
N THR A 264 11.82 -11.75 -1.73
CA THR A 264 11.73 -10.98 -0.49
C THR A 264 12.63 -9.76 -0.51
N ALA A 265 12.24 -8.72 0.20
CA ALA A 265 13.14 -7.61 0.52
C ALA A 265 12.74 -6.98 1.86
N ALA A 266 13.69 -6.30 2.47
CA ALA A 266 13.45 -5.56 3.70
C ALA A 266 14.31 -4.29 3.75
N THR A 267 13.84 -3.33 4.56
CA THR A 267 14.61 -2.17 4.99
C THR A 267 14.49 -2.04 6.50
N TRP A 268 15.59 -2.23 7.19
CA TRP A 268 15.72 -1.90 8.61
C TRP A 268 16.04 -0.42 8.75
N ILE A 269 15.39 0.23 9.70
CA ILE A 269 15.53 1.66 9.96
C ILE A 269 15.83 1.83 11.45
N ALA A 270 16.98 2.37 11.76
CA ALA A 270 17.37 2.69 13.13
C ALA A 270 16.58 3.90 13.67
N PRO A 271 16.50 4.10 14.99
CA PRO A 271 15.76 5.21 15.60
C PRO A 271 16.24 6.60 15.13
N ASP A 272 17.49 6.73 14.71
CA ASP A 272 18.08 7.96 14.18
C ASP A 272 17.82 8.19 12.67
N GLY A 273 17.09 7.28 12.03
CA GLY A 273 16.76 7.34 10.61
C GLY A 273 17.80 6.72 9.68
N GLN A 274 18.91 6.20 10.19
CA GLN A 274 19.82 5.42 9.34
C GLN A 274 19.14 4.13 8.89
N SER A 275 19.20 3.85 7.59
CA SER A 275 18.52 2.70 7.01
C SER A 275 19.49 1.75 6.32
N GLN A 276 19.14 0.47 6.35
CA GLN A 276 19.85 -0.59 5.65
C GLN A 276 18.85 -1.47 4.91
N SER A 277 19.00 -1.55 3.60
CA SER A 277 18.21 -2.44 2.76
C SER A 277 18.82 -3.84 2.69
N TYR A 278 17.98 -4.85 2.67
CA TYR A 278 18.30 -6.27 2.59
C TYR A 278 17.75 -6.85 1.30
N ARG A 279 18.57 -7.65 0.65
CA ARG A 279 18.24 -8.29 -0.61
C ARG A 279 17.38 -9.54 -0.41
N ASP A 280 16.94 -10.08 -1.52
CA ASP A 280 16.19 -11.33 -1.58
C ASP A 280 16.83 -12.44 -0.75
N GLY A 281 15.99 -13.15 0.00
CA GLY A 281 16.35 -14.25 0.89
C GLY A 281 16.87 -13.85 2.29
N ALA A 282 17.08 -12.55 2.57
CA ALA A 282 17.51 -12.12 3.91
C ALA A 282 16.33 -12.06 4.92
N LEU A 283 15.16 -11.64 4.46
CA LEU A 283 13.92 -11.63 5.24
C LEU A 283 13.20 -12.97 5.10
N SER A 284 12.70 -13.50 6.21
CA SER A 284 11.74 -14.60 6.22
C SER A 284 10.42 -14.15 6.82
N MET A 285 9.32 -14.44 6.14
CA MET A 285 7.95 -14.24 6.63
C MET A 285 7.22 -15.59 6.54
N THR A 286 6.89 -16.16 7.69
CA THR A 286 6.28 -17.51 7.78
C THR A 286 4.91 -17.42 8.45
N PRO A 287 3.81 -17.86 7.79
CA PRO A 287 2.50 -17.93 8.41
C PRO A 287 2.50 -18.91 9.60
N LEU A 288 2.00 -18.47 10.76
CA LEU A 288 1.84 -19.30 11.95
C LEU A 288 0.39 -19.73 12.18
N ALA A 289 -0.55 -18.86 11.85
CA ALA A 289 -1.97 -19.15 11.99
C ALA A 289 -2.77 -18.48 10.87
N GLN A 290 -3.85 -19.15 10.49
CA GLN A 290 -4.80 -18.64 9.49
C GLN A 290 -6.17 -18.41 10.13
N SER A 291 -6.92 -17.48 9.56
CA SER A 291 -8.30 -17.20 9.90
C SER A 291 -9.20 -17.35 8.67
N ARG A 292 -10.43 -17.79 8.87
CA ARG A 292 -11.43 -17.82 7.79
C ARG A 292 -12.04 -16.43 7.64
N VAL A 293 -11.70 -15.74 6.56
CA VAL A 293 -12.07 -14.32 6.32
C VAL A 293 -12.69 -14.19 4.94
N ALA A 294 -13.91 -13.66 4.85
CA ALA A 294 -14.64 -13.48 3.60
C ALA A 294 -14.67 -14.74 2.70
N GLY A 295 -14.74 -15.93 3.32
CA GLY A 295 -14.74 -17.20 2.61
C GLY A 295 -13.36 -17.74 2.18
N ARG A 296 -12.27 -17.12 2.62
CA ARG A 296 -10.87 -17.46 2.30
C ARG A 296 -10.08 -17.81 3.55
N ASP A 297 -9.02 -18.59 3.40
CA ASP A 297 -8.07 -18.88 4.47
C ASP A 297 -6.90 -17.89 4.36
N VAL A 298 -6.86 -16.90 5.26
CA VAL A 298 -5.90 -15.80 5.23
C VAL A 298 -4.97 -15.90 6.43
N PRO A 299 -3.64 -15.84 6.27
CA PRO A 299 -2.71 -15.82 7.39
C PRO A 299 -2.89 -14.53 8.21
N THR A 300 -3.17 -14.67 9.50
CA THR A 300 -3.40 -13.53 10.39
C THR A 300 -2.40 -13.45 11.54
N THR A 301 -1.46 -14.41 11.57
CA THR A 301 -0.31 -14.41 12.48
C THR A 301 0.91 -14.88 11.71
N TRP A 302 1.98 -14.10 11.80
CA TRP A 302 3.21 -14.31 11.05
C TRP A 302 4.43 -14.31 11.97
N ARG A 303 5.39 -15.19 11.71
CA ARG A 303 6.74 -15.08 12.21
C ARG A 303 7.56 -14.32 11.17
N ILE A 304 8.28 -13.30 11.63
CA ILE A 304 9.11 -12.44 10.78
C ILE A 304 10.52 -12.47 11.34
N GLU A 305 11.47 -12.87 10.51
CA GLU A 305 12.85 -13.06 10.88
C GLU A 305 13.78 -12.27 9.96
N LEU A 306 14.72 -11.55 10.56
CA LEU A 306 15.83 -10.88 9.87
C LEU A 306 17.10 -11.14 10.70
N PRO A 307 17.81 -12.27 10.44
CA PRO A 307 18.90 -12.76 11.29
C PRO A 307 20.02 -11.75 11.52
N ASP A 308 20.40 -10.98 10.50
CA ASP A 308 21.42 -9.93 10.58
C ASP A 308 21.09 -8.82 11.60
N ARG A 309 19.83 -8.74 12.04
CA ARG A 309 19.34 -7.82 13.07
C ARG A 309 18.92 -8.52 14.36
N ALA A 310 19.18 -9.81 14.47
CA ALA A 310 18.66 -10.64 15.56
C ALA A 310 17.13 -10.49 15.74
N LEU A 311 16.43 -10.16 14.66
CA LEU A 311 14.98 -10.03 14.65
C LEU A 311 14.35 -11.41 14.52
N ASP A 312 13.51 -11.75 15.49
CA ASP A 312 12.62 -12.91 15.50
C ASP A 312 11.37 -12.51 16.25
N VAL A 313 10.35 -12.14 15.51
CA VAL A 313 9.12 -11.58 16.06
C VAL A 313 7.88 -12.27 15.49
N THR A 314 6.82 -12.21 16.26
CA THR A 314 5.48 -12.62 15.83
C THR A 314 4.60 -11.39 15.66
N ALA A 315 4.11 -11.18 14.45
CA ALA A 315 3.10 -10.17 14.13
C ALA A 315 1.72 -10.84 14.10
N SER A 316 0.80 -10.36 14.93
CA SER A 316 -0.56 -10.89 15.04
C SER A 316 -1.57 -9.80 14.75
N ALA A 317 -2.54 -10.08 13.87
CA ALA A 317 -3.63 -9.16 13.55
C ALA A 317 -4.40 -8.77 14.82
N ILE A 318 -4.69 -7.48 14.99
CA ILE A 318 -5.57 -7.01 16.06
C ILE A 318 -7.01 -7.48 15.80
N ASN A 319 -7.41 -7.43 14.53
CA ASN A 319 -8.67 -8.00 14.07
C ASN A 319 -8.38 -8.92 12.87
N PRO A 320 -8.57 -10.23 12.98
CA PRO A 320 -8.34 -11.15 11.86
C PRO A 320 -9.27 -10.91 10.67
N HIS A 321 -10.41 -10.23 10.85
CA HIS A 321 -11.40 -9.98 9.81
C HIS A 321 -11.20 -8.65 9.07
N SER A 322 -9.98 -8.12 9.02
CA SER A 322 -9.64 -6.85 8.33
C SER A 322 -9.60 -7.04 6.81
N TRP A 323 -10.70 -7.45 6.21
CA TRP A 323 -10.84 -7.65 4.78
C TRP A 323 -11.37 -6.38 4.11
N MET A 324 -10.61 -5.85 3.17
CA MET A 324 -11.00 -4.75 2.31
C MET A 324 -11.94 -5.29 1.23
N ASP A 325 -13.25 -5.10 1.41
CA ASP A 325 -14.29 -5.51 0.45
C ASP A 325 -14.50 -4.42 -0.60
N VAL A 326 -13.57 -4.37 -1.53
CA VAL A 326 -13.43 -3.35 -2.57
C VAL A 326 -13.29 -4.01 -3.95
N SER A 327 -13.21 -3.25 -5.04
CA SER A 327 -13.14 -3.78 -6.42
C SER A 327 -11.96 -4.73 -6.66
N VAL A 328 -10.83 -4.47 -6.00
CA VAL A 328 -9.67 -5.37 -5.93
C VAL A 328 -9.47 -5.72 -4.47
N PRO A 329 -10.08 -6.83 -3.99
CA PRO A 329 -10.13 -7.11 -2.57
C PRO A 329 -8.79 -7.64 -2.04
N TYR A 330 -8.48 -7.32 -0.78
CA TYR A 330 -7.27 -7.74 -0.08
C TYR A 330 -7.49 -7.70 1.44
N TRP A 331 -6.54 -8.23 2.19
CA TRP A 331 -6.55 -8.13 3.65
C TRP A 331 -5.59 -7.03 4.10
N GLU A 332 -6.04 -6.14 4.98
CA GLU A 332 -5.21 -5.06 5.49
C GLU A 332 -5.62 -4.64 6.90
N GLY A 333 -4.68 -4.66 7.83
CA GLY A 333 -4.99 -4.28 9.20
C GLY A 333 -3.78 -4.09 10.11
N PRO A 334 -4.02 -3.44 11.28
CA PRO A 334 -3.01 -3.25 12.31
C PRO A 334 -2.62 -4.57 12.96
N VAL A 335 -1.34 -4.69 13.30
CA VAL A 335 -0.78 -5.84 13.98
C VAL A 335 -0.10 -5.45 15.29
N ARG A 336 -0.15 -6.37 16.27
CA ARG A 336 0.70 -6.34 17.46
C ARG A 336 1.92 -7.22 17.22
N VAL A 337 3.07 -6.73 17.62
CA VAL A 337 4.35 -7.42 17.46
C VAL A 337 4.89 -7.83 18.82
N THR A 338 5.29 -9.10 18.93
CA THR A 338 5.92 -9.69 20.13
C THR A 338 7.18 -10.44 19.74
N GLY A 339 8.08 -10.69 20.67
CA GLY A 339 9.33 -11.41 20.44
C GLY A 339 10.56 -10.56 20.77
N THR A 340 11.62 -10.66 19.97
CA THR A 340 12.90 -9.97 20.24
C THR A 340 12.77 -8.44 20.19
N HIS A 341 11.87 -7.92 19.38
CA HIS A 341 11.57 -6.49 19.21
C HIS A 341 10.05 -6.30 19.27
N PRO A 342 9.49 -6.08 20.48
CA PRO A 342 8.06 -5.83 20.61
C PRO A 342 7.67 -4.48 20.01
N GLY A 343 6.38 -4.34 19.62
CA GLY A 343 5.88 -3.12 19.02
C GLY A 343 4.53 -3.30 18.35
N ARG A 344 4.28 -2.52 17.33
CA ARG A 344 3.06 -2.52 16.51
C ARG A 344 3.39 -2.30 15.04
N GLY A 345 2.41 -2.39 14.18
CA GLY A 345 2.58 -2.10 12.77
C GLY A 345 1.34 -2.37 11.96
N TYR A 346 1.55 -2.52 10.67
CA TYR A 346 0.52 -2.85 9.71
C TYR A 346 0.96 -4.03 8.84
N LEU A 347 0.00 -4.84 8.44
CA LEU A 347 0.15 -5.95 7.51
C LEU A 347 -0.84 -5.75 6.38
N GLU A 348 -0.38 -5.91 5.15
CA GLU A 348 -1.19 -5.95 3.94
C GLU A 348 -0.89 -7.23 3.18
N MET A 349 -1.94 -7.90 2.69
CA MET A 349 -1.81 -9.16 1.97
C MET A 349 -2.77 -9.19 0.80
N THR A 350 -2.25 -9.39 -0.40
CA THR A 350 -3.02 -9.44 -1.65
C THR A 350 -2.98 -10.83 -2.27
N GLY A 351 -3.90 -11.13 -3.20
CA GLY A 351 -3.88 -12.40 -3.95
C GLY A 351 -4.28 -13.64 -3.14
N TYR A 352 -5.05 -13.49 -2.07
CA TYR A 352 -5.70 -14.60 -1.34
C TYR A 352 -7.13 -14.74 -1.87
N GLU A 353 -7.33 -15.54 -2.91
CA GLU A 353 -8.62 -15.79 -3.56
C GLU A 353 -9.31 -17.06 -3.07
#